data_80bfea67c02b0751ecc0d3a989260292
#
_entry.id   80bfea67c02b0751ecc0d3a989260292
#
_cell.length_a   1.000
_cell.length_b   1.000
_cell.length_c   1.000
_cell.angle_alpha   90.00
_cell.angle_beta   90.00
_cell.angle_gamma   90.00
#
_symmetry.space_group_name_H-M   'P 1'
#
loop_
_entity.id
_entity.type
_entity.pdbx_description
1 polymer ?
#
loop_
_entity_poly.entity_id
_entity_poly.type
_entity_poly.pdbx_seq_one_letter_code
_entity_poly.pdbx_strand_id
1 'polypeptide(L)'
;GFESITGTEDQCVLAQELNSTGAVIEAVRTTPGAIGYASLSAVQDQEGITVLTVGGVAPSEATVLDGSYAIQRPFVFATRTDEALSDAAQAFFDFATSTAASDLIAGAGAVPVAQ
;
A
#
# COMPACT_ATOMS: atom_id res chain seq x y z
N GLY A 1 -2.75 -10.24 3.26
CA GLY A 1 -2.27 -9.10 4.00
C GLY A 1 -0.82 -9.21 4.45
N PHE A 2 -0.45 -8.47 5.46
CA PHE A 2 0.91 -8.51 6.03
C PHE A 2 1.28 -9.92 6.52
N GLU A 3 0.37 -10.56 7.24
CA GLU A 3 0.56 -11.93 7.75
C GLU A 3 0.82 -12.94 6.62
N SER A 4 0.15 -12.78 5.48
CA SER A 4 0.34 -13.64 4.30
C SER A 4 1.74 -13.51 3.72
N ILE A 5 2.29 -12.29 3.69
CA ILE A 5 3.66 -12.03 3.21
C ILE A 5 4.70 -12.59 4.18
N THR A 6 4.45 -12.51 5.48
CA THR A 6 5.38 -12.97 6.52
C THR A 6 5.22 -14.44 6.86
N GLY A 7 4.20 -15.12 6.35
CA GLY A 7 3.89 -16.51 6.68
C GLY A 7 3.42 -16.71 8.13
N THR A 8 2.86 -15.66 8.74
CA THR A 8 2.39 -15.67 10.13
C THR A 8 0.87 -15.70 10.25
N GLU A 9 0.17 -16.14 9.21
CA GLU A 9 -1.28 -16.31 9.23
C GLU A 9 -1.69 -17.16 10.43
N ASP A 10 -2.71 -16.71 11.14
CA ASP A 10 -3.24 -17.33 12.37
C ASP A 10 -2.26 -17.39 13.58
N GLN A 11 -1.05 -16.84 13.45
CA GLN A 11 -0.04 -16.84 14.52
C GLN A 11 0.27 -15.44 15.05
N CYS A 12 -0.22 -14.40 14.40
CA CYS A 12 0.04 -13.03 14.78
C CYS A 12 -0.81 -12.65 16.00
N VAL A 13 -0.16 -12.39 17.11
CA VAL A 13 -0.82 -11.81 18.29
C VAL A 13 -0.77 -10.30 18.15
N LEU A 14 -1.87 -9.69 17.73
CA LEU A 14 -1.98 -8.24 17.60
C LEU A 14 -2.03 -7.60 18.99
N ALA A 15 -1.15 -6.65 19.24
CA ALA A 15 -1.21 -5.85 20.47
C ALA A 15 -2.41 -4.90 20.43
N GLN A 16 -2.69 -4.34 19.24
CA GLN A 16 -3.81 -3.42 19.02
C GLN A 16 -4.23 -3.44 17.55
N GLU A 17 -5.54 -3.46 17.33
CA GLU A 17 -6.13 -3.26 16.02
C GLU A 17 -6.67 -1.84 15.90
N LEU A 18 -6.22 -1.09 14.90
CA LEU A 18 -6.55 0.30 14.69
C LEU A 18 -7.22 0.50 13.34
N ASN A 19 -8.23 1.36 13.30
CA ASN A 19 -9.10 1.54 12.15
C ASN A 19 -8.68 2.66 11.19
N SER A 20 -7.53 3.29 11.42
CA SER A 20 -7.00 4.32 10.51
C SER A 20 -5.48 4.34 10.47
N THR A 21 -4.93 4.71 9.32
CA THR A 21 -3.48 4.88 9.11
C THR A 21 -2.86 5.88 10.08
N GLY A 22 -3.53 7.02 10.32
CA GLY A 22 -3.05 8.03 11.28
C GLY A 22 -2.98 7.50 12.71
N ALA A 23 -3.95 6.69 13.14
CA ALA A 23 -3.93 6.07 14.45
C ALA A 23 -2.78 5.05 14.59
N VAL A 24 -2.46 4.29 13.54
CA VAL A 24 -1.30 3.38 13.53
C VAL A 24 0.01 4.15 13.68
N ILE A 25 0.20 5.22 12.92
CA ILE A 25 1.41 6.06 12.98
C ILE A 25 1.57 6.66 14.38
N GLU A 26 0.50 7.19 14.97
CA GLU A 26 0.53 7.77 16.31
C GLU A 26 0.81 6.73 17.40
N ALA A 27 0.24 5.55 17.29
CA ALA A 27 0.50 4.45 18.23
C ALA A 27 1.98 4.01 18.17
N VAL A 28 2.56 3.89 16.98
CA VAL A 28 3.99 3.58 16.82
C VAL A 28 4.87 4.69 17.39
N ARG A 29 4.52 5.96 17.13
CA ARG A 29 5.26 7.13 17.62
C ARG A 29 5.30 7.21 19.15
N THR A 30 4.20 6.87 19.79
CA THR A 30 4.03 7.06 21.24
C THR A 30 4.35 5.82 22.09
N THR A 31 4.53 4.66 21.44
CA THR A 31 4.78 3.38 22.16
C THR A 31 6.20 2.89 21.86
N PRO A 32 7.14 2.98 22.83
CA PRO A 32 8.49 2.47 22.65
C PRO A 32 8.53 0.99 22.26
N GLY A 33 9.26 0.68 21.20
CA GLY A 33 9.38 -0.70 20.68
C GLY A 33 8.21 -1.17 19.82
N ALA A 34 7.22 -0.31 19.57
CA ALA A 34 6.11 -0.67 18.68
C ALA A 34 6.57 -0.74 17.21
N ILE A 35 5.95 -1.64 16.47
CA ILE A 35 6.06 -1.77 15.01
C ILE A 35 4.65 -1.74 14.41
N GLY A 36 4.51 -1.10 13.26
CA GLY A 36 3.25 -1.04 12.52
C GLY A 36 3.49 -1.06 11.03
N TYR A 37 2.43 -1.14 10.24
CA TYR A 37 2.51 -0.99 8.79
C TYR A 37 1.48 0.03 8.29
N ALA A 38 1.88 0.79 7.28
CA ALA A 38 1.08 1.82 6.64
C ALA A 38 1.51 1.98 5.17
N SER A 39 0.77 2.76 4.39
CA SER A 39 1.17 3.07 3.01
C SER A 39 2.45 3.90 2.97
N LEU A 40 3.25 3.73 1.91
CA LEU A 40 4.50 4.47 1.72
C LEU A 40 4.28 5.98 1.79
N SER A 41 3.28 6.49 1.10
CA SER A 41 2.93 7.93 1.10
C SER A 41 2.54 8.48 2.48
N ALA A 42 1.94 7.66 3.33
CA ALA A 42 1.53 8.10 4.65
C ALA A 42 2.70 8.25 5.64
N VAL A 43 3.85 7.60 5.35
CA VAL A 43 5.01 7.57 6.26
C VAL A 43 6.20 8.39 5.79
N GLN A 44 6.26 8.80 4.52
CA GLN A 44 7.40 9.49 3.92
C GLN A 44 7.80 10.78 4.63
N ASP A 45 6.81 11.57 5.07
CA ASP A 45 7.04 12.90 5.67
C ASP A 45 6.70 12.92 7.17
N GLN A 46 6.70 11.74 7.82
CA GLN A 46 6.34 11.64 9.24
C GLN A 46 7.58 11.73 10.13
N GLU A 47 7.56 12.69 11.05
CA GLU A 47 8.57 12.78 12.11
C GLU A 47 8.26 11.80 13.26
N GLY A 48 9.31 11.37 13.96
CA GLY A 48 9.17 10.53 15.16
C GLY A 48 8.91 9.06 14.91
N ILE A 49 8.98 8.63 13.65
CA ILE A 49 8.97 7.21 13.24
C ILE A 49 10.16 6.91 12.33
N THR A 50 10.54 5.64 12.25
CA THR A 50 11.59 5.17 11.33
C THR A 50 10.99 4.16 10.37
N VAL A 51 11.12 4.41 9.07
CA VAL A 51 10.71 3.46 8.04
C VAL A 51 11.77 2.37 7.91
N LEU A 52 11.37 1.11 8.08
CA LEU A 52 12.28 -0.02 8.14
C LEU A 52 12.62 -0.56 6.75
N THR A 53 13.86 -1.00 6.59
CA THR A 53 14.26 -1.83 5.45
C THR A 53 13.79 -3.26 5.65
N VAL A 54 13.48 -3.96 4.55
CA VAL A 54 13.13 -5.39 4.56
C VAL A 54 14.14 -6.13 3.69
N GLY A 55 14.84 -7.09 4.26
CA GLY A 55 15.92 -7.78 3.56
C GLY A 55 17.07 -6.86 3.10
N GLY A 56 17.28 -5.73 3.78
CA GLY A 56 18.25 -4.71 3.39
C GLY A 56 17.77 -3.72 2.31
N VAL A 57 16.53 -3.88 1.82
CA VAL A 57 15.93 -3.00 0.81
C VAL A 57 15.06 -1.95 1.50
N ALA A 58 15.29 -0.68 1.18
CA ALA A 58 14.46 0.42 1.64
C ALA A 58 13.19 0.54 0.76
N PRO A 59 12.04 0.90 1.34
CA PRO A 59 10.83 1.13 0.55
C PRO A 59 10.95 2.43 -0.25
N SER A 60 10.72 2.32 -1.54
CA SER A 60 10.63 3.43 -2.48
C SER A 60 9.72 3.04 -3.64
N GLU A 61 9.30 4.00 -4.44
CA GLU A 61 8.55 3.73 -5.67
C GLU A 61 9.30 2.72 -6.56
N ALA A 62 10.59 2.91 -6.78
CA ALA A 62 11.42 2.04 -7.60
C ALA A 62 11.47 0.61 -7.04
N THR A 63 11.70 0.43 -5.73
CA THR A 63 11.83 -0.89 -5.11
C THR A 63 10.49 -1.61 -4.94
N VAL A 64 9.38 -0.87 -4.96
CA VAL A 64 8.04 -1.42 -5.05
C VAL A 64 7.74 -1.89 -6.47
N LEU A 65 8.07 -1.08 -7.49
CA LEU A 65 7.82 -1.42 -8.89
C LEU A 65 8.64 -2.61 -9.37
N ASP A 66 9.91 -2.70 -9.00
CA ASP A 66 10.78 -3.81 -9.40
C ASP A 66 10.59 -5.08 -8.54
N GLY A 67 9.75 -5.01 -7.50
CA GLY A 67 9.44 -6.13 -6.61
C GLY A 67 10.54 -6.47 -5.59
N SER A 68 11.60 -5.67 -5.49
CA SER A 68 12.69 -5.91 -4.53
C SER A 68 12.27 -5.63 -3.07
N TYR A 69 11.31 -4.71 -2.85
CA TYR A 69 10.70 -4.52 -1.54
C TYR A 69 9.56 -5.52 -1.34
N ALA A 70 9.78 -6.51 -0.49
CA ALA A 70 8.90 -7.69 -0.37
C ALA A 70 7.50 -7.38 0.21
N ILE A 71 7.35 -6.33 1.04
CA ILE A 71 6.06 -5.97 1.64
C ILE A 71 5.36 -4.95 0.76
N GLN A 72 4.60 -5.44 -0.21
CA GLN A 72 3.81 -4.63 -1.13
C GLN A 72 2.41 -5.23 -1.34
N ARG A 73 1.47 -4.39 -1.72
CA ARG A 73 0.11 -4.80 -2.04
C ARG A 73 -0.34 -4.14 -3.34
N PRO A 74 -0.78 -4.91 -4.34
CA PRO A 74 -1.41 -4.35 -5.52
C PRO A 74 -2.82 -3.83 -5.19
N PHE A 75 -3.18 -2.68 -5.74
CA PHE A 75 -4.57 -2.26 -5.88
C PHE A 75 -5.14 -2.89 -7.15
N VAL A 76 -6.25 -3.58 -7.02
CA VAL A 76 -6.87 -4.27 -8.15
C VAL A 76 -8.30 -3.77 -8.38
N PHE A 77 -8.66 -3.61 -9.65
CA PHE A 77 -10.06 -3.42 -10.02
C PHE A 77 -10.75 -4.77 -10.09
N ALA A 78 -11.95 -4.86 -9.54
CA ALA A 78 -12.80 -6.03 -9.65
C ALA A 78 -14.06 -5.67 -10.45
N THR A 79 -14.35 -6.46 -11.47
CA THR A 79 -15.56 -6.33 -12.29
C THR A 79 -16.33 -7.65 -12.28
N ARG A 80 -17.61 -7.61 -12.59
CA ARG A 80 -18.39 -8.83 -12.76
C ARG A 80 -18.00 -9.51 -14.07
N THR A 81 -17.89 -10.82 -14.04
CA THR A 81 -17.50 -11.61 -15.23
C THR A 81 -18.66 -11.86 -16.19
N ASP A 82 -19.89 -11.76 -15.69
CA ASP A 82 -21.14 -12.09 -16.38
C ASP A 82 -21.91 -10.85 -16.89
N GLU A 83 -21.33 -9.66 -16.68
CA GLU A 83 -21.99 -8.40 -17.06
C GLU A 83 -20.95 -7.42 -17.63
N ALA A 84 -21.24 -6.85 -18.80
CA ALA A 84 -20.40 -5.83 -19.39
C ALA A 84 -20.47 -4.54 -18.57
N LEU A 85 -19.35 -3.84 -18.48
CA LEU A 85 -19.33 -2.50 -17.91
C LEU A 85 -20.20 -1.54 -18.72
N SER A 86 -20.86 -0.59 -18.04
CA SER A 86 -21.47 0.53 -18.75
C SER A 86 -20.41 1.37 -19.46
N ASP A 87 -20.78 2.12 -20.49
CA ASP A 87 -19.83 2.97 -21.26
C ASP A 87 -19.05 3.92 -20.34
N ALA A 88 -19.69 4.49 -19.34
CA ALA A 88 -19.05 5.38 -18.36
C ALA A 88 -18.06 4.62 -17.45
N ALA A 89 -18.42 3.42 -16.99
CA ALA A 89 -17.52 2.59 -16.16
C ALA A 89 -16.33 2.08 -16.98
N GLN A 90 -16.54 1.73 -18.26
CA GLN A 90 -15.47 1.33 -19.17
C GLN A 90 -14.50 2.49 -19.42
N ALA A 91 -15.02 3.67 -19.70
CA ALA A 91 -14.18 4.86 -19.91
C ALA A 91 -13.35 5.22 -18.68
N PHE A 92 -13.91 5.09 -17.48
CA PHE A 92 -13.18 5.27 -16.23
C PHE A 92 -12.08 4.21 -16.08
N PHE A 93 -12.41 2.94 -16.30
CA PHE A 93 -11.45 1.83 -16.22
C PHE A 93 -10.29 2.03 -17.18
N ASP A 94 -10.56 2.36 -18.44
CA ASP A 94 -9.57 2.61 -19.48
C ASP A 94 -8.65 3.77 -19.12
N PHE A 95 -9.22 4.86 -18.58
CA PHE A 95 -8.43 5.99 -18.09
C PHE A 95 -7.57 5.59 -16.88
N ALA A 96 -8.16 4.97 -15.87
CA ALA A 96 -7.49 4.63 -14.62
C ALA A 96 -6.35 3.60 -14.79
N THR A 97 -6.41 2.78 -15.85
CA THR A 97 -5.36 1.81 -16.20
C THR A 97 -4.37 2.33 -17.24
N SER A 98 -4.57 3.54 -17.75
CA SER A 98 -3.68 4.17 -18.73
C SER A 98 -2.56 4.97 -18.07
N THR A 99 -1.49 5.24 -18.83
CA THR A 99 -0.41 6.14 -18.41
C THR A 99 -0.87 7.57 -18.14
N ALA A 100 -2.02 7.99 -18.70
CA ALA A 100 -2.60 9.32 -18.44
C ALA A 100 -3.05 9.52 -16.99
N ALA A 101 -3.30 8.43 -16.24
CA ALA A 101 -3.66 8.50 -14.84
C ALA A 101 -2.44 8.49 -13.89
N SER A 102 -1.22 8.27 -14.39
CA SER A 102 -0.03 8.07 -13.56
C SER A 102 0.23 9.20 -12.56
N ASP A 103 0.15 10.45 -13.00
CA ASP A 103 0.38 11.62 -12.13
C ASP A 103 -0.69 11.73 -11.04
N LEU A 104 -1.94 11.38 -11.35
CA LEU A 104 -3.03 11.39 -10.37
C LEU A 104 -2.87 10.26 -9.35
N ILE A 105 -2.45 9.07 -9.80
CA ILE A 105 -2.19 7.91 -8.93
C ILE A 105 -1.02 8.21 -8.00
N ALA A 106 0.08 8.76 -8.52
CA ALA A 106 1.22 9.17 -7.73
C ALA A 106 0.85 10.28 -6.73
N GLY A 107 0.10 11.29 -7.16
CA GLY A 107 -0.40 12.35 -6.30
C GLY A 107 -1.34 11.88 -5.18
N ALA A 108 -2.03 10.74 -5.39
CA ALA A 108 -2.82 10.07 -4.36
C ALA A 108 -1.98 9.16 -3.44
N GLY A 109 -0.66 9.06 -3.68
CA GLY A 109 0.27 8.31 -2.86
C GLY A 109 0.34 6.81 -3.16
N ALA A 110 -0.17 6.40 -4.30
CA ALA A 110 0.01 5.04 -4.82
C ALA A 110 1.10 5.02 -5.89
N VAL A 111 1.69 3.85 -6.09
CA VAL A 111 2.72 3.65 -7.13
C VAL A 111 2.03 3.25 -8.43
N PRO A 112 2.10 4.08 -9.50
CA PRO A 112 1.47 3.74 -10.77
C PRO A 112 2.19 2.58 -11.44
N VAL A 113 1.43 1.57 -11.88
CA VAL A 113 1.95 0.48 -12.70
C VAL A 113 1.75 0.87 -14.15
N ALA A 114 2.83 1.13 -14.88
CA ALA A 114 2.77 1.36 -16.32
C ALA A 114 2.37 0.06 -17.02
N GLN A 115 1.29 0.11 -17.78
CA GLN A 115 0.92 -0.93 -18.74
C GLN A 115 1.32 -0.50 -20.15
#